data_c686dcdd51f07877245017d4f13b04f5
#
_entry.id   c686dcdd51f07877245017d4f13b04f5
#
_cell.length_a   1.000
_cell.length_b   1.000
_cell.length_c   1.000
_cell.angle_alpha   90.00
_cell.angle_beta   90.00
_cell.angle_gamma   90.00
#
_symmetry.space_group_name_H-M   'P 1'
#
loop_
_entity.id
_entity.type
_entity.pdbx_description
1 polymer ?
#
loop_
_entity_poly.entity_id
_entity_poly.type
_entity_poly.pdbx_seq_one_letter_code
_entity_poly.pdbx_strand_id
1 'polypeptide(L)'
;VPEYQTSLGRLQDIDTIEPVIQESLLTFSANDLFYKAQQAAIPLARVPTMEELLEVDQFIERDAFTSAILSGEQRIKVPSVPFRLMDTPPTFGGYVAELGEHSERFNR
;
A
#
# COMPACT_ATOMS: atom_id res chain seq x y z
N VAL A 1 18.38 5.96 28.44
CA VAL A 1 19.40 4.97 28.81
C VAL A 1 20.52 5.02 27.79
N PRO A 2 21.78 5.31 28.14
CA PRO A 2 22.88 5.53 27.21
C PRO A 2 23.11 4.37 26.25
N GLU A 3 22.93 3.13 26.67
CA GLU A 3 23.10 1.90 25.89
C GLU A 3 22.12 1.82 24.71
N TYR A 4 20.95 2.45 24.78
CA TYR A 4 19.94 2.43 23.72
C TYR A 4 20.10 3.52 22.67
N GLN A 5 21.12 4.38 22.79
CA GLN A 5 21.40 5.38 21.78
C GLN A 5 21.96 4.78 20.48
N THR A 6 22.52 3.58 20.54
CA THR A 6 23.03 2.85 19.37
C THR A 6 22.06 1.76 18.91
N SER A 7 22.05 1.48 17.62
CA SER A 7 21.26 0.38 17.06
C SER A 7 21.69 -0.98 17.64
N LEU A 8 23.00 -1.17 17.85
CA LEU A 8 23.54 -2.39 18.43
C LEU A 8 23.07 -2.60 19.87
N GLY A 9 23.09 -1.55 20.70
CA GLY A 9 22.61 -1.63 22.07
C GLY A 9 21.13 -1.98 22.16
N ARG A 10 20.30 -1.41 21.28
CA ARG A 10 18.88 -1.76 21.19
C ARG A 10 18.66 -3.21 20.74
N LEU A 11 19.46 -3.68 19.77
CA LEU A 11 19.34 -5.04 19.26
C LEU A 11 19.74 -6.09 20.31
N GLN A 12 20.77 -5.80 21.11
CA GLN A 12 21.22 -6.71 22.16
C GLN A 12 20.20 -6.90 23.28
N ASP A 13 19.34 -5.92 23.50
CA ASP A 13 18.32 -5.95 24.56
C ASP A 13 16.89 -5.92 24.00
N ILE A 14 16.72 -6.44 22.77
CA ILE A 14 15.45 -6.38 22.05
C ILE A 14 14.32 -7.08 22.82
N ASP A 15 14.60 -8.19 23.48
CA ASP A 15 13.64 -8.97 24.24
C ASP A 15 13.05 -8.20 25.44
N THR A 16 13.79 -7.22 25.95
CA THR A 16 13.32 -6.32 27.01
C THR A 16 12.56 -5.12 26.44
N ILE A 17 13.03 -4.58 25.31
CA ILE A 17 12.49 -3.35 24.70
C ILE A 17 11.17 -3.62 23.97
N GLU A 18 11.09 -4.70 23.21
CA GLU A 18 9.94 -5.01 22.36
C GLU A 18 8.62 -5.10 23.14
N PRO A 19 8.51 -5.80 24.26
CA PRO A 19 7.27 -5.87 25.04
C PRO A 19 6.79 -4.50 25.52
N VAL A 20 7.72 -3.63 25.96
CA VAL A 20 7.40 -2.27 26.43
C VAL A 20 6.84 -1.41 25.28
N ILE A 21 7.48 -1.49 24.13
CA ILE A 21 6.99 -0.80 22.92
C ILE A 21 5.61 -1.34 22.53
N GLN A 22 5.45 -2.65 22.47
CA GLN A 22 4.21 -3.29 22.08
C GLN A 22 3.04 -2.91 23.00
N GLU A 23 3.25 -2.95 24.31
CA GLU A 23 2.24 -2.54 25.30
C GLU A 23 1.83 -1.07 25.08
N SER A 24 2.81 -0.20 24.85
CA SER A 24 2.57 1.23 24.59
C SER A 24 1.78 1.44 23.27
N LEU A 25 2.12 0.71 22.20
CA LEU A 25 1.45 0.81 20.90
C LEU A 25 0.00 0.34 20.98
N LEU A 26 -0.31 -0.69 21.76
CA LEU A 26 -1.67 -1.22 21.91
C LEU A 26 -2.65 -0.24 22.56
N THR A 27 -2.17 0.85 23.17
CA THR A 27 -3.02 1.92 23.72
C THR A 27 -3.60 2.86 22.66
N PHE A 28 -3.13 2.81 21.44
CA PHE A 28 -3.55 3.68 20.34
C PHE A 28 -4.32 2.92 19.26
N SER A 29 -5.23 3.62 18.57
CA SER A 29 -5.69 3.11 17.28
C SER A 29 -4.58 3.24 16.23
N ALA A 30 -4.59 2.39 15.21
CA ALA A 30 -3.59 2.44 14.14
C ALA A 30 -3.55 3.81 13.42
N ASN A 31 -4.72 4.44 13.24
CA ASN A 31 -4.82 5.75 12.62
C ASN A 31 -4.25 6.85 13.53
N ASP A 32 -4.62 6.89 14.80
CA ASP A 32 -4.11 7.90 15.74
C ASP A 32 -2.60 7.81 15.87
N LEU A 33 -2.08 6.58 15.95
CA LEU A 33 -0.65 6.35 16.04
C LEU A 33 0.07 6.83 14.77
N PHE A 34 -0.48 6.55 13.60
CA PHE A 34 0.07 7.00 12.32
C PHE A 34 0.19 8.54 12.28
N TYR A 35 -0.90 9.26 12.57
CA TYR A 35 -0.87 10.73 12.53
C TYR A 35 0.05 11.35 13.59
N LYS A 36 0.07 10.79 14.80
CA LYS A 36 1.01 11.23 15.84
C LYS A 36 2.46 11.01 15.45
N ALA A 37 2.77 9.88 14.84
CA ALA A 37 4.11 9.58 14.33
C ALA A 37 4.53 10.55 13.23
N GLN A 38 3.63 10.86 12.29
CA GLN A 38 3.88 11.86 11.24
C GLN A 38 4.19 13.24 11.84
N GLN A 39 3.42 13.69 12.82
CA GLN A 39 3.65 14.97 13.52
C GLN A 39 4.99 15.01 14.27
N ALA A 40 5.43 13.85 14.77
CA ALA A 40 6.71 13.71 15.47
C ALA A 40 7.88 13.39 14.53
N ALA A 41 7.68 13.39 13.20
CA ALA A 41 8.66 12.99 12.20
C ALA A 41 9.23 11.57 12.42
N ILE A 42 8.42 10.66 12.95
CA ILE A 42 8.76 9.25 13.15
C ILE A 42 8.29 8.47 11.91
N PRO A 43 9.18 7.73 11.25
CA PRO A 43 8.84 6.92 10.08
C PRO A 43 8.03 5.67 10.50
N LEU A 44 6.74 5.84 10.65
CA LEU A 44 5.80 4.80 11.01
C LEU A 44 4.71 4.73 9.94
N ALA A 45 4.38 3.55 9.48
CA ALA A 45 3.29 3.32 8.55
C ALA A 45 2.30 2.31 9.15
N ARG A 46 1.01 2.52 8.90
CA ARG A 46 0.03 1.50 9.18
C ARG A 46 -0.06 0.51 8.01
N VAL A 47 -0.38 -0.73 8.32
CA VAL A 47 -0.68 -1.74 7.32
C VAL A 47 -2.21 -1.81 7.16
N PRO A 48 -2.78 -1.25 6.07
CA PRO A 48 -4.21 -1.29 5.83
C PRO A 48 -4.66 -2.69 5.44
N THR A 49 -5.94 -2.99 5.66
CA THR A 49 -6.59 -4.14 5.02
C THR A 49 -6.71 -3.92 3.51
N MET A 50 -7.01 -4.97 2.74
CA MET A 50 -7.21 -4.84 1.28
C MET A 50 -8.36 -3.89 0.92
N GLU A 51 -9.40 -3.83 1.74
CA GLU A 51 -10.55 -2.93 1.56
C GLU A 51 -10.14 -1.48 1.84
N GLU A 52 -9.49 -1.24 2.98
CA GLU A 52 -9.00 0.08 3.36
C GLU A 52 -7.97 0.65 2.39
N LEU A 53 -7.23 -0.23 1.68
CA LEU A 53 -6.19 0.18 0.73
C LEU A 53 -6.74 1.09 -0.38
N LEU A 54 -8.00 0.87 -0.80
CA LEU A 54 -8.67 1.67 -1.82
C LEU A 54 -9.08 3.07 -1.32
N GLU A 55 -9.03 3.30 -0.02
CA GLU A 55 -9.44 4.55 0.65
C GLU A 55 -8.25 5.34 1.22
N VAL A 56 -7.02 4.83 1.07
CA VAL A 56 -5.81 5.53 1.51
C VAL A 56 -5.60 6.78 0.66
N ASP A 57 -5.60 7.96 1.28
CA ASP A 57 -5.47 9.27 0.63
C ASP A 57 -4.29 9.33 -0.35
N GLN A 58 -3.12 8.84 0.06
CA GLN A 58 -1.93 8.83 -0.79
C GLN A 58 -2.11 8.00 -2.07
N PHE A 59 -2.86 6.90 -2.00
CA PHE A 59 -3.13 6.08 -3.18
C PHE A 59 -4.17 6.73 -4.09
N ILE A 60 -5.14 7.42 -3.51
CA ILE A 60 -6.13 8.21 -4.26
C ILE A 60 -5.44 9.37 -4.98
N GLU A 61 -4.63 10.17 -4.29
CA GLU A 61 -3.89 11.30 -4.88
C GLU A 61 -2.90 10.88 -5.97
N ARG A 62 -2.39 9.67 -5.88
CA ARG A 62 -1.45 9.12 -6.88
C ARG A 62 -2.11 8.38 -8.02
N ASP A 63 -3.43 8.26 -8.05
CA ASP A 63 -4.15 7.43 -9.02
C ASP A 63 -3.59 5.99 -9.05
N ALA A 64 -3.31 5.44 -7.84
CA ALA A 64 -2.71 4.12 -7.71
C ALA A 64 -3.61 2.99 -8.21
N PHE A 65 -4.91 3.27 -8.34
CA PHE A 65 -5.90 2.34 -8.86
C PHE A 65 -6.65 2.92 -10.05
N THR A 66 -6.97 2.08 -11.00
CA THR A 66 -7.81 2.40 -12.16
C THR A 66 -8.98 1.42 -12.23
N SER A 67 -9.87 1.62 -13.21
CA SER A 67 -11.01 0.73 -13.43
C SER A 67 -10.79 -0.13 -14.66
N ALA A 68 -11.05 -1.42 -14.54
CA ALA A 68 -11.16 -2.35 -15.65
C ALA A 68 -12.60 -2.86 -15.77
N ILE A 69 -13.00 -3.25 -16.98
CA ILE A 69 -14.30 -3.84 -17.27
C ILE A 69 -14.10 -5.34 -17.38
N LEU A 70 -14.81 -6.09 -16.55
CA LEU A 70 -14.96 -7.54 -16.71
C LEU A 70 -16.06 -7.85 -17.72
N SER A 71 -16.17 -9.11 -18.10
CA SER A 71 -17.30 -9.59 -18.91
C SER A 71 -18.63 -9.18 -18.26
N GLY A 72 -19.60 -8.75 -19.07
CA GLY A 72 -20.92 -8.36 -18.57
C GLY A 72 -21.00 -6.96 -17.95
N GLU A 73 -20.11 -6.05 -18.33
CA GLU A 73 -20.09 -4.64 -17.90
C GLU A 73 -19.71 -4.40 -16.42
N GLN A 74 -19.35 -5.44 -15.68
CA GLN A 74 -18.92 -5.31 -14.31
C GLN A 74 -17.60 -4.53 -14.25
N ARG A 75 -17.57 -3.44 -13.47
CA ARG A 75 -16.36 -2.64 -13.25
C ARG A 75 -15.67 -3.11 -11.96
N ILE A 76 -14.36 -3.28 -12.04
CA ILE A 76 -13.49 -3.57 -10.90
C ILE A 76 -12.39 -2.54 -10.80
N LYS A 77 -11.90 -2.30 -9.59
CA LYS A 77 -10.67 -1.53 -9.38
C LYS A 77 -9.46 -2.46 -9.48
N VAL A 78 -8.49 -2.03 -10.25
CA VAL A 78 -7.21 -2.75 -10.45
C VAL A 78 -6.05 -1.79 -10.21
N PRO A 79 -4.88 -2.29 -9.81
CA PRO A 79 -3.69 -1.45 -9.69
C PRO A 79 -3.35 -0.77 -11.01
N SER A 80 -2.98 0.49 -10.93
CA SER A 80 -2.41 1.28 -12.03
C SER A 80 -0.93 0.95 -12.21
N VAL A 81 -0.25 1.61 -13.16
CA VAL A 81 1.21 1.48 -13.27
C VAL A 81 1.91 2.23 -12.15
N PRO A 82 3.04 1.70 -11.62
CA PRO A 82 3.74 2.28 -10.49
C PRO A 82 4.63 3.48 -10.86
N PHE A 83 4.52 4.00 -12.08
CA PHE A 83 5.34 5.12 -12.57
C PHE A 83 4.49 6.11 -13.37
N ARG A 84 4.95 7.36 -13.45
CA ARG A 84 4.35 8.41 -14.28
C ARG A 84 5.35 8.86 -15.35
N LEU A 85 4.89 8.91 -16.59
CA LEU A 85 5.63 9.47 -17.71
C LEU A 85 4.93 10.77 -18.12
N MET A 86 5.65 11.89 -18.08
CA MET A 86 5.07 13.22 -18.29
C MET A 86 4.64 13.42 -19.75
N ASP A 87 5.48 13.01 -20.70
CA ASP A 87 5.26 13.25 -22.13
C ASP A 87 4.45 12.13 -22.80
N THR A 88 4.51 10.93 -22.26
CA THR A 88 3.83 9.74 -22.78
C THR A 88 3.15 8.98 -21.64
N PRO A 89 2.07 9.54 -21.07
CA PRO A 89 1.40 8.90 -19.95
C PRO A 89 0.86 7.53 -20.38
N PRO A 90 0.96 6.52 -19.51
CA PRO A 90 0.41 5.21 -19.80
C PRO A 90 -1.11 5.30 -19.97
N THR A 91 -1.63 4.63 -20.96
CA THR A 91 -3.07 4.51 -21.15
C THR A 91 -3.56 3.24 -20.52
N PHE A 92 -4.56 3.39 -19.68
CA PHE A 92 -5.31 2.27 -19.11
C PHE A 92 -6.65 2.21 -19.80
N GLY A 93 -7.18 1.10 -19.89
CA GLY A 93 -8.50 0.92 -20.42
C GLY A 93 -8.57 -0.33 -21.24
N GLY A 94 -9.76 -0.73 -21.44
CA GLY A 94 -10.07 -1.98 -22.06
C GLY A 94 -10.91 -2.83 -21.15
N TYR A 95 -11.20 -3.96 -21.62
CA TYR A 95 -11.92 -5.00 -20.90
C TYR A 95 -11.01 -6.20 -20.69
N VAL A 96 -11.36 -7.02 -19.74
CA VAL A 96 -10.71 -8.32 -19.56
C VAL A 96 -11.29 -9.27 -20.59
N ALA A 97 -10.46 -9.70 -21.53
CA ALA A 97 -10.88 -10.59 -22.60
C ALA A 97 -11.39 -11.94 -22.05
N GLU A 98 -12.39 -12.49 -22.71
CA GLU A 98 -12.88 -13.84 -22.45
C GLU A 98 -11.83 -14.89 -22.84
N LEU A 99 -11.92 -16.07 -22.24
CA LEU A 99 -11.00 -17.17 -22.55
C LEU A 99 -11.11 -17.55 -24.02
N GLY A 100 -10.01 -17.40 -24.77
CA GLY A 100 -9.96 -17.74 -26.19
C GLY A 100 -10.42 -16.64 -27.15
N GLU A 101 -10.90 -15.49 -26.69
CA GLU A 101 -11.47 -14.40 -27.51
C GLU A 101 -10.51 -13.92 -28.63
N HIS A 102 -9.21 -13.96 -28.38
CA HIS A 102 -8.20 -13.53 -29.35
C HIS A 102 -7.40 -14.69 -29.99
N SER A 103 -7.78 -15.93 -29.74
CA SER A 103 -7.00 -17.10 -30.20
C SER A 103 -6.89 -17.17 -31.72
N GLU A 104 -7.90 -16.73 -32.47
CA GLU A 104 -7.87 -16.72 -33.94
C GLU A 104 -6.78 -15.81 -34.53
N ARG A 105 -6.36 -14.78 -33.80
CA ARG A 105 -5.30 -13.86 -34.24
C ARG A 105 -3.91 -14.49 -34.23
N PHE A 106 -3.72 -15.56 -33.46
CA PHE A 106 -2.43 -16.20 -33.24
C PHE A 106 -2.33 -17.57 -33.91
N ASN A 107 -3.42 -18.16 -34.38
CA ASN A 107 -3.46 -19.39 -35.14
C ASN A 107 -3.21 -19.11 -36.65
N ARG A 108 -1.99 -18.63 -36.96
CA ARG A 108 -1.51 -18.50 -38.34
C ARG A 108 -0.38 -19.50 -38.59
#